data_3c22be83850d2188fe364db4e8aa8ede
#
_entry.id   3c22be83850d2188fe364db4e8aa8ede
#
_cell.length_a   1.000
_cell.length_b   1.000
_cell.length_c   1.000
_cell.angle_alpha   90.00
_cell.angle_beta   90.00
_cell.angle_gamma   90.00
#
_symmetry.space_group_name_H-M   'P 1'
#
loop_
_entity.id
_entity.type
_entity.pdbx_description
1 polymer ?
#
loop_
_entity_poly.entity_id
_entity_poly.type
_entity_poly.pdbx_seq_one_letter_code
_entity_poly.pdbx_strand_id
1 'polypeptide(L)'
;METHKNIENFTQWSNIDKDQFSIAVIKGLVMDATREANSGHPGGPLSCADFAYVLYRYYLKFDPENPNWFNRDRFILSGGHMSM
;
A
#
# COMPACT_ATOMS: atom_id res chain seq x y z
N MET A 1 -29.76 -2.55 7.76
CA MET A 1 -29.38 -1.14 7.76
C MET A 1 -27.90 -0.97 7.44
N GLU A 2 -27.63 -0.04 6.60
CA GLU A 2 -26.26 0.17 6.17
C GLU A 2 -25.49 0.97 7.19
N THR A 3 -24.29 0.50 7.54
CA THR A 3 -23.40 1.23 8.43
C THR A 3 -22.63 2.25 7.62
N HIS A 4 -22.69 3.49 8.05
CA HIS A 4 -21.92 4.53 7.39
C HIS A 4 -20.42 4.30 7.62
N LYS A 5 -19.68 4.21 6.52
CA LYS A 5 -18.24 4.12 6.57
C LYS A 5 -17.68 5.53 6.57
N ASN A 6 -17.08 5.93 7.68
CA ASN A 6 -16.33 7.16 7.68
C ASN A 6 -15.01 6.92 8.41
N ILE A 7 -14.09 7.83 8.24
CA ILE A 7 -12.73 7.64 8.75
C ILE A 7 -12.68 7.53 10.27
N GLU A 8 -13.65 8.11 10.95
CA GLU A 8 -13.67 8.09 12.41
C GLU A 8 -13.94 6.71 12.97
N ASN A 9 -14.66 5.86 12.23
CA ASN A 9 -14.94 4.50 12.67
C ASN A 9 -14.15 3.45 11.88
N PHE A 10 -13.03 3.85 11.30
CA PHE A 10 -12.20 2.98 10.47
C PHE A 10 -11.85 1.66 11.16
N THR A 11 -11.54 1.70 12.45
CA THR A 11 -11.17 0.49 13.19
C THR A 11 -12.29 -0.54 13.25
N GLN A 12 -13.53 -0.12 13.04
CA GLN A 12 -14.70 -1.00 13.06
C GLN A 12 -15.06 -1.55 11.68
N TRP A 13 -14.36 -1.10 10.65
CA TRP A 13 -14.62 -1.58 9.29
C TRP A 13 -14.20 -3.04 9.15
N SER A 14 -14.81 -3.75 8.20
CA SER A 14 -14.35 -5.09 7.84
C SER A 14 -12.94 -5.02 7.25
N ASN A 15 -12.22 -6.15 7.27
CA ASN A 15 -10.89 -6.19 6.67
C ASN A 15 -10.93 -5.85 5.17
N ILE A 16 -11.95 -6.32 4.46
CA ILE A 16 -12.10 -6.02 3.03
C ILE A 16 -12.24 -4.52 2.82
N ASP A 17 -13.07 -3.86 3.62
CA ASP A 17 -13.26 -2.43 3.50
C ASP A 17 -11.99 -1.65 3.81
N LYS A 18 -11.28 -2.05 4.86
CA LYS A 18 -9.99 -1.44 5.20
C LYS A 18 -9.00 -1.58 4.06
N ASP A 19 -8.94 -2.77 3.47
CA ASP A 19 -7.99 -3.05 2.41
C ASP A 19 -8.32 -2.23 1.16
N GLN A 20 -9.58 -2.18 0.77
CA GLN A 20 -9.98 -1.40 -0.39
C GLN A 20 -9.70 0.09 -0.22
N PHE A 21 -10.00 0.62 0.96
CA PHE A 21 -9.72 2.01 1.25
C PHE A 21 -8.22 2.30 1.22
N SER A 22 -7.43 1.44 1.86
CA SER A 22 -5.98 1.62 1.92
C SER A 22 -5.34 1.57 0.54
N ILE A 23 -5.77 0.63 -0.30
CA ILE A 23 -5.26 0.52 -1.67
C ILE A 23 -5.63 1.77 -2.47
N ALA A 24 -6.86 2.26 -2.31
CA ALA A 24 -7.29 3.47 -3.01
C ALA A 24 -6.44 4.68 -2.60
N VAL A 25 -6.12 4.81 -1.31
CA VAL A 25 -5.26 5.89 -0.82
C VAL A 25 -3.86 5.77 -1.41
N ILE A 26 -3.30 4.56 -1.43
CA ILE A 26 -1.96 4.33 -2.00
C ILE A 26 -1.94 4.74 -3.48
N LYS A 27 -2.92 4.29 -4.25
CA LYS A 27 -2.99 4.64 -5.67
C LYS A 27 -3.16 6.14 -5.89
N GLY A 28 -3.96 6.79 -5.05
CA GLY A 28 -4.11 8.24 -5.11
C GLY A 28 -2.82 8.97 -4.81
N LEU A 29 -2.06 8.49 -3.82
CA LEU A 29 -0.76 9.06 -3.50
C LEU A 29 0.25 8.89 -4.63
N VAL A 30 0.24 7.75 -5.31
CA VAL A 30 1.10 7.52 -6.48
C VAL A 30 0.80 8.56 -7.57
N MET A 31 -0.47 8.76 -7.86
CA MET A 31 -0.87 9.73 -8.88
C MET A 31 -0.48 11.15 -8.49
N ASP A 32 -0.75 11.53 -7.24
CA ASP A 32 -0.44 12.88 -6.74
C ASP A 32 1.06 13.12 -6.71
N ALA A 33 1.84 12.14 -6.24
CA ALA A 33 3.28 12.29 -6.13
C ALA A 33 3.95 12.42 -7.49
N THR A 34 3.57 11.60 -8.45
CA THR A 34 4.16 11.68 -9.80
C THR A 34 3.76 12.98 -10.49
N ARG A 35 2.54 13.44 -10.27
CA ARG A 35 2.08 14.72 -10.82
C ARG A 35 2.84 15.88 -10.20
N GLU A 36 2.99 15.90 -8.90
CA GLU A 36 3.70 16.96 -8.18
C GLU A 36 5.16 17.03 -8.60
N ALA A 37 5.80 15.87 -8.73
CA ALA A 37 7.18 15.79 -9.17
C ALA A 37 7.35 16.10 -10.66
N ASN A 38 6.25 16.07 -11.42
CA ASN A 38 6.25 16.21 -12.88
C ASN A 38 7.19 15.18 -13.54
N SER A 39 7.29 14.02 -12.90
CA SER A 39 8.12 12.92 -13.41
C SER A 39 7.72 11.65 -12.66
N GLY A 40 8.23 10.51 -13.15
CA GLY A 40 7.98 9.23 -12.52
C GLY A 40 7.14 8.33 -13.41
N HIS A 41 6.91 7.10 -12.91
CA HIS A 41 6.19 6.08 -13.66
C HIS A 41 4.97 5.62 -12.85
N PRO A 42 3.80 6.20 -13.06
CA PRO A 42 2.63 5.80 -12.28
C PRO A 42 2.05 4.45 -12.68
N GLY A 43 2.29 3.98 -13.91
CA GLY A 43 1.67 2.75 -14.42
C GLY A 43 2.01 1.51 -13.63
N GLY A 44 3.30 1.25 -13.39
CA GLY A 44 3.75 0.11 -12.62
C GLY A 44 3.23 0.14 -11.18
N PRO A 45 3.47 1.23 -10.44
CA PRO A 45 2.97 1.35 -9.08
C PRO A 45 1.45 1.20 -8.98
N LEU A 46 0.70 1.75 -9.92
CA LEU A 46 -0.76 1.57 -9.91
C LEU A 46 -1.16 0.12 -10.15
N SER A 47 -0.48 -0.57 -11.06
CA SER A 47 -0.78 -1.98 -11.36
C SER A 47 -0.42 -2.89 -10.21
N CYS A 48 0.69 -2.63 -9.53
CA CYS A 48 1.23 -3.51 -8.49
C CYS A 48 0.78 -3.15 -7.09
N ALA A 49 0.06 -2.06 -6.91
CA ALA A 49 -0.34 -1.61 -5.58
C ALA A 49 -1.15 -2.66 -4.83
N ASP A 50 -2.09 -3.32 -5.51
CA ASP A 50 -2.91 -4.35 -4.88
C ASP A 50 -2.06 -5.50 -4.37
N PHE A 51 -1.17 -5.99 -5.22
CA PHE A 51 -0.28 -7.10 -4.87
C PHE A 51 0.64 -6.71 -3.72
N ALA A 52 1.29 -5.57 -3.81
CA ALA A 52 2.23 -5.12 -2.79
C ALA A 52 1.52 -4.92 -1.45
N TYR A 53 0.33 -4.33 -1.46
CA TYR A 53 -0.43 -4.14 -0.24
C TYR A 53 -0.73 -5.46 0.44
N VAL A 54 -1.26 -6.43 -0.31
CA VAL A 54 -1.62 -7.74 0.25
C VAL A 54 -0.38 -8.43 0.79
N LEU A 55 0.73 -8.37 0.06
CA LEU A 55 1.98 -8.98 0.47
C LEU A 55 2.45 -8.43 1.82
N TYR A 56 2.52 -7.11 1.96
CA TYR A 56 2.99 -6.48 3.20
C TYR A 56 2.01 -6.64 4.34
N ARG A 57 0.71 -6.59 4.06
CA ARG A 57 -0.28 -6.65 5.13
C ARG A 57 -0.45 -8.06 5.69
N TYR A 58 -0.40 -9.08 4.85
CA TYR A 58 -0.81 -10.42 5.27
C TYR A 58 0.28 -11.48 5.22
N TYR A 59 1.32 -11.28 4.46
CA TYR A 59 2.28 -12.36 4.21
C TYR A 59 3.71 -12.08 4.66
N LEU A 60 4.22 -10.88 4.42
CA LEU A 60 5.60 -10.58 4.79
C LEU A 60 5.76 -10.46 6.30
N LYS A 61 6.79 -11.09 6.80
CA LYS A 61 7.17 -11.00 8.21
C LYS A 61 8.24 -9.95 8.35
N PHE A 62 7.89 -8.82 8.94
CA PHE A 62 8.82 -7.71 9.11
C PHE A 62 8.38 -6.90 10.33
N ASP A 63 9.30 -6.07 10.82
CA ASP A 63 9.03 -5.19 11.95
C ASP A 63 9.54 -3.79 11.61
N PRO A 64 8.65 -2.83 11.37
CA PRO A 64 9.05 -1.46 11.05
C PRO A 64 9.91 -0.80 12.13
N GLU A 65 9.73 -1.21 13.39
CA GLU A 65 10.51 -0.67 14.48
C GLU A 65 11.89 -1.30 14.59
N ASN A 66 12.08 -2.45 13.95
CA ASN A 66 13.37 -3.13 13.90
C ASN A 66 13.64 -3.58 12.46
N PRO A 67 13.92 -2.65 11.54
CA PRO A 67 14.01 -2.96 10.11
C PRO A 67 15.16 -3.89 9.75
N ASN A 68 16.13 -4.09 10.64
CA ASN A 68 17.25 -4.98 10.40
C ASN A 68 17.13 -6.33 11.09
N TRP A 69 15.94 -6.66 11.58
CA TRP A 69 15.69 -7.94 12.21
C TRP A 69 16.13 -9.09 11.28
N PHE A 70 16.97 -9.97 11.82
CA PHE A 70 17.62 -11.01 11.01
C PHE A 70 16.62 -11.94 10.31
N ASN A 71 15.57 -12.34 11.02
CA ASN A 71 14.58 -13.29 10.49
C ASN A 71 13.48 -12.63 9.66
N ARG A 72 13.62 -11.37 9.35
CA ARG A 72 12.62 -10.68 8.53
C ARG A 72 12.57 -11.23 7.11
N ASP A 73 11.39 -11.18 6.52
CA ASP A 73 11.27 -11.43 5.09
C ASP A 73 11.85 -10.23 4.33
N ARG A 74 12.43 -10.51 3.18
CA ARG A 74 13.10 -9.49 2.38
C ARG A 74 12.41 -9.35 1.04
N PHE A 75 12.07 -8.12 0.72
CA PHE A 75 11.41 -7.80 -0.55
C PHE A 75 12.38 -7.03 -1.42
N ILE A 76 12.53 -7.48 -2.68
CA ILE A 76 13.41 -6.81 -3.63
C ILE A 76 12.59 -6.44 -4.86
N LEU A 77 12.54 -5.17 -5.17
CA LEU A 77 11.83 -4.67 -6.35
C LEU A 77 12.83 -4.52 -7.49
N SER A 78 12.87 -5.53 -8.37
CA SER A 78 13.82 -5.53 -9.49
C SER A 78 13.45 -4.50 -10.56
N GLY A 79 12.15 -4.24 -10.75
CA GLY A 79 11.71 -3.19 -11.64
C GLY A 79 11.71 -1.85 -10.93
N GLY A 80 12.87 -1.19 -10.86
CA GLY A 80 13.01 0.06 -10.10
C GLY A 80 12.05 1.17 -10.52
N HIS A 81 11.68 1.19 -11.81
CA HIS A 81 10.71 2.18 -12.31
C HIS A 81 9.32 2.01 -11.69
N MET A 82 9.04 0.87 -11.08
CA MET A 82 7.75 0.60 -10.44
C MET A 82 7.63 1.19 -9.05
N SER A 83 8.66 1.81 -8.56
CA SER A 83 8.63 2.47 -7.25
C SER A 83 8.09 3.89 -7.30
N MET A 84 7.59 4.33 -8.44
CA MET A 84 7.24 5.68 -8.77
C MET A 84 8.46 6.42 -9.26
#